data_af143e8ead05b3cff1e40f7b29c19988
#
_entry.id   af143e8ead05b3cff1e40f7b29c19988
#
_cell.length_a   1.000
_cell.length_b   1.000
_cell.length_c   1.000
_cell.angle_alpha   90.00
_cell.angle_beta   90.00
_cell.angle_gamma   90.00
#
_symmetry.space_group_name_H-M   'P 1'
#
loop_
_entity.id
_entity.type
_entity.pdbx_description
1 polymer ?
#
loop_
_entity_poly.entity_id
_entity_poly.type
_entity_poly.pdbx_seq_one_letter_code
_entity_poly.pdbx_strand_id
1 'polypeptide(L)'
;MNELPPQSEPDMPPRTLLSSEQRTRLFTIPSDSVEMLRHYVLGAEDLALIRTKRRSINRLGFAVQLCLLRYPGLGMGPAEQPPEGMIAFVADQLAVPSAVFGDYAQRDQTRREHAVELQRYLSLRSFRLADWRACLRVGADAAWATDRGEPIVQAMLAHLRANRVLLPAAAVLERIGLAARMRARKKTFKTLAAGLSDSERDILTGLLAVDPELRRSRFAWLRDYSESPAPSNIVALLDRLEYARGLRIDPARAARIHAARRARLIDEGAIMTVQHIADLEPARRTAILAVQAASLETRLSDATLAMFEKYMGTLFSRARNRDERRFQATRRDVARALILFRRTIAALRHAKEAGEDGVAVVEREIGMKQLDGVLPVIGAVADVADQDILVTAAERYAVLRRFSPRFLAAFDFRSNTPNDQVLAAVELLRATDRDGTRVLPKRPPSSFLPPQWGCKPPGRPEEFHLQPPTEPCVNLSIYTARPSHLPAILR
;
A
#
# COMPACT_ATOMS: atom_id res chain seq x y z
N MET A 1 23.62 34.46 -0.02
CA MET A 1 22.31 34.69 0.61
C MET A 1 21.40 33.58 0.12
N ASN A 2 21.30 32.51 0.90
CA ASN A 2 20.40 31.38 0.59
C ASN A 2 19.09 31.65 1.34
N GLU A 3 18.04 31.93 0.58
CA GLU A 3 16.68 31.98 1.12
C GLU A 3 16.25 30.60 1.53
N LEU A 4 15.97 30.42 2.81
CA LEU A 4 15.33 29.23 3.36
C LEU A 4 13.90 29.11 2.78
N PRO A 5 13.45 27.91 2.39
CA PRO A 5 12.06 27.72 1.96
C PRO A 5 11.09 28.07 3.10
N PRO A 6 9.91 28.60 2.79
CA PRO A 6 8.95 29.02 3.80
C PRO A 6 8.57 27.85 4.69
N GLN A 7 8.67 28.06 6.00
CA GLN A 7 8.22 27.13 7.02
C GLN A 7 6.73 26.88 6.82
N SER A 8 6.36 25.61 6.59
CA SER A 8 4.96 25.21 6.57
C SER A 8 4.31 25.55 7.90
N GLU A 9 3.29 26.40 7.87
CA GLU A 9 2.45 26.73 9.03
C GLU A 9 1.95 25.45 9.71
N PRO A 10 1.85 25.44 11.06
CA PRO A 10 1.33 24.29 11.79
C PRO A 10 -0.07 23.95 11.29
N ASP A 11 -0.29 22.67 11.01
CA ASP A 11 -1.49 22.05 10.42
C ASP A 11 -2.77 22.37 11.24
N MET A 12 -3.24 23.60 11.13
CA MET A 12 -4.58 23.95 11.59
C MET A 12 -5.57 23.18 10.70
N PRO A 13 -6.50 22.42 11.30
CA PRO A 13 -7.51 21.72 10.51
C PRO A 13 -8.20 22.75 9.60
N PRO A 14 -8.39 22.45 8.30
CA PRO A 14 -8.93 23.39 7.35
C PRO A 14 -10.23 23.99 7.92
N ARG A 15 -10.31 25.32 7.96
CA ARG A 15 -11.46 26.07 8.51
C ARG A 15 -12.77 25.74 7.76
N THR A 16 -12.67 25.19 6.55
CA THR A 16 -13.77 24.73 5.72
C THR A 16 -13.79 23.20 5.64
N LEU A 17 -14.99 22.63 5.72
CA LEU A 17 -15.17 21.18 5.59
C LEU A 17 -15.09 20.71 4.13
N LEU A 18 -15.63 21.53 3.22
CA LEU A 18 -15.70 21.28 1.78
C LEU A 18 -14.83 22.29 1.02
N SER A 19 -14.20 21.85 -0.07
CA SER A 19 -13.66 22.75 -1.07
C SER A 19 -14.78 23.49 -1.81
N SER A 20 -14.45 24.60 -2.50
CA SER A 20 -15.41 25.31 -3.35
C SER A 20 -16.04 24.39 -4.40
N GLU A 21 -15.24 23.56 -5.05
CA GLU A 21 -15.69 22.58 -6.03
C GLU A 21 -16.64 21.52 -5.43
N GLN A 22 -16.29 20.97 -4.25
CA GLN A 22 -17.13 20.00 -3.55
C GLN A 22 -18.47 20.62 -3.11
N ARG A 23 -18.42 21.88 -2.66
CA ARG A 23 -19.64 22.63 -2.31
C ARG A 23 -20.54 22.83 -3.53
N THR A 24 -19.96 23.27 -4.65
CA THR A 24 -20.66 23.41 -5.92
C THR A 24 -21.32 22.09 -6.31
N ARG A 25 -20.58 21.00 -6.34
CA ARG A 25 -21.11 19.68 -6.73
C ARG A 25 -22.25 19.19 -5.83
N LEU A 26 -22.24 19.47 -4.54
CA LEU A 26 -23.26 18.99 -3.59
C LEU A 26 -24.53 19.85 -3.55
N PHE A 27 -24.40 21.14 -3.82
CA PHE A 27 -25.51 22.12 -3.63
C PHE A 27 -25.88 22.90 -4.87
N THR A 28 -25.13 22.72 -5.98
CA THR A 28 -25.46 23.47 -7.22
C THR A 28 -26.74 22.93 -7.88
N ILE A 29 -27.47 23.85 -8.42
CA ILE A 29 -28.60 23.58 -9.28
C ILE A 29 -28.08 23.01 -10.60
N PRO A 30 -28.57 21.86 -11.10
CA PRO A 30 -28.18 21.31 -12.38
C PRO A 30 -28.29 22.31 -13.53
N SER A 31 -27.26 22.38 -14.34
CA SER A 31 -27.21 23.16 -15.58
C SER A 31 -27.20 22.27 -16.82
N ASP A 32 -26.93 20.99 -16.65
CA ASP A 32 -26.93 19.99 -17.71
C ASP A 32 -28.35 19.51 -18.02
N SER A 33 -28.69 19.39 -19.32
CA SER A 33 -30.01 19.00 -19.79
C SER A 33 -30.46 17.63 -19.30
N VAL A 34 -29.55 16.67 -19.16
CA VAL A 34 -29.86 15.31 -18.69
C VAL A 34 -30.29 15.34 -17.22
N GLU A 35 -29.55 16.04 -16.38
CA GLU A 35 -29.86 16.19 -14.96
C GLU A 35 -31.13 17.04 -14.75
N MET A 36 -31.38 18.07 -15.59
CA MET A 36 -32.61 18.82 -15.56
C MET A 36 -33.83 17.95 -15.92
N LEU A 37 -33.73 17.11 -16.96
CA LEU A 37 -34.75 16.13 -17.30
C LEU A 37 -35.02 15.13 -16.16
N ARG A 38 -33.98 14.73 -15.46
CA ARG A 38 -34.11 13.79 -14.35
C ARG A 38 -34.84 14.35 -13.13
N HIS A 39 -34.65 15.66 -12.84
CA HIS A 39 -35.07 16.24 -11.59
C HIS A 39 -36.23 17.25 -11.73
N TYR A 40 -36.39 17.87 -12.89
CA TYR A 40 -37.26 19.05 -13.09
C TYR A 40 -38.43 18.84 -14.07
N VAL A 41 -38.67 17.60 -14.47
CA VAL A 41 -39.87 17.28 -15.24
C VAL A 41 -41.10 17.38 -14.32
N LEU A 42 -42.11 18.14 -14.75
CA LEU A 42 -43.33 18.34 -14.02
C LEU A 42 -44.36 17.25 -14.37
N GLY A 43 -44.82 16.53 -13.36
CA GLY A 43 -45.87 15.54 -13.51
C GLY A 43 -47.28 16.14 -13.66
N ALA A 44 -48.26 15.30 -13.97
CA ALA A 44 -49.64 15.72 -14.13
C ALA A 44 -50.21 16.41 -12.86
N GLU A 45 -49.89 15.87 -11.68
CA GLU A 45 -50.28 16.45 -10.39
C GLU A 45 -49.65 17.83 -10.15
N ASP A 46 -48.35 17.96 -10.51
CA ASP A 46 -47.63 19.22 -10.42
C ASP A 46 -48.29 20.30 -11.29
N LEU A 47 -48.55 19.94 -12.54
CA LEU A 47 -49.18 20.84 -13.50
C LEU A 47 -50.59 21.25 -13.03
N ALA A 48 -51.37 20.32 -12.45
CA ALA A 48 -52.66 20.62 -11.86
C ALA A 48 -52.54 21.64 -10.74
N LEU A 49 -51.60 21.47 -9.81
CA LEU A 49 -51.35 22.39 -8.71
C LEU A 49 -50.84 23.75 -9.18
N ILE A 50 -49.94 23.78 -10.17
CA ILE A 50 -49.37 25.01 -10.74
C ILE A 50 -50.50 25.83 -11.44
N ARG A 51 -51.42 25.18 -12.14
CA ARG A 51 -52.57 25.82 -12.83
C ARG A 51 -53.51 26.54 -11.88
N THR A 52 -53.54 26.19 -10.58
CA THR A 52 -54.34 26.94 -9.59
C THR A 52 -53.86 28.39 -9.40
N LYS A 53 -52.62 28.70 -9.82
CA LYS A 53 -52.05 30.04 -9.71
C LYS A 53 -52.58 30.92 -10.86
N ARG A 54 -53.11 32.10 -10.52
CA ARG A 54 -53.84 32.92 -11.47
C ARG A 54 -53.02 33.63 -12.56
N ARG A 55 -51.76 33.96 -12.29
CA ARG A 55 -50.88 34.71 -13.19
C ARG A 55 -49.72 33.87 -13.68
N SER A 56 -49.28 34.05 -14.93
CA SER A 56 -48.13 33.36 -15.52
C SER A 56 -46.86 33.50 -14.66
N ILE A 57 -46.61 34.70 -14.12
CA ILE A 57 -45.52 35.00 -13.18
C ILE A 57 -45.56 34.06 -11.97
N ASN A 58 -46.74 33.90 -11.36
CA ASN A 58 -46.90 33.06 -10.18
C ASN A 58 -46.82 31.56 -10.52
N ARG A 59 -47.31 31.15 -11.70
CA ARG A 59 -47.17 29.75 -12.18
C ARG A 59 -45.72 29.38 -12.36
N LEU A 60 -44.93 30.22 -13.07
CA LEU A 60 -43.51 29.95 -13.31
C LEU A 60 -42.74 29.99 -12.00
N GLY A 61 -42.92 31.00 -11.16
CA GLY A 61 -42.20 31.10 -9.89
C GLY A 61 -42.52 29.96 -8.92
N PHE A 62 -43.78 29.50 -8.88
CA PHE A 62 -44.22 28.35 -8.08
C PHE A 62 -43.56 27.04 -8.58
N ALA A 63 -43.54 26.86 -9.91
CA ALA A 63 -42.91 25.68 -10.52
C ALA A 63 -41.40 25.64 -10.30
N VAL A 64 -40.72 26.78 -10.44
CA VAL A 64 -39.28 26.87 -10.17
C VAL A 64 -38.99 26.55 -8.71
N GLN A 65 -39.76 27.08 -7.76
CA GLN A 65 -39.59 26.72 -6.34
C GLN A 65 -39.87 25.24 -6.09
N LEU A 66 -40.87 24.64 -6.74
CA LEU A 66 -41.16 23.21 -6.66
C LEU A 66 -39.94 22.38 -7.07
N CYS A 67 -39.33 22.73 -8.19
CA CYS A 67 -38.13 22.06 -8.71
C CYS A 67 -36.95 22.18 -7.73
N LEU A 68 -36.69 23.37 -7.20
CA LEU A 68 -35.62 23.61 -6.23
C LEU A 68 -35.81 22.82 -4.92
N LEU A 69 -37.05 22.76 -4.43
CA LEU A 69 -37.36 21.99 -3.21
C LEU A 69 -37.28 20.49 -3.42
N ARG A 70 -37.51 19.98 -4.65
CA ARG A 70 -37.26 18.58 -5.00
C ARG A 70 -35.78 18.26 -5.10
N TYR A 71 -35.04 19.10 -5.81
CA TYR A 71 -33.61 18.96 -5.99
C TYR A 71 -32.96 20.33 -6.21
N PRO A 72 -31.93 20.71 -5.52
CA PRO A 72 -31.18 19.93 -4.51
C PRO A 72 -31.88 19.82 -3.14
N GLY A 73 -33.06 20.41 -2.95
CA GLY A 73 -33.81 20.40 -1.69
C GLY A 73 -33.66 21.70 -0.92
N LEU A 74 -33.29 22.79 -1.61
CA LEU A 74 -33.07 24.12 -1.03
C LEU A 74 -34.27 25.00 -1.27
N GLY A 75 -34.60 25.83 -0.28
CA GLY A 75 -35.58 26.93 -0.47
C GLY A 75 -34.91 28.08 -1.23
N MET A 76 -35.67 28.77 -2.07
CA MET A 76 -35.19 29.95 -2.77
C MET A 76 -35.06 31.15 -1.83
N GLY A 77 -33.87 31.66 -1.65
CA GLY A 77 -33.59 32.86 -0.84
C GLY A 77 -34.07 34.14 -1.48
N PRO A 78 -34.10 35.27 -0.72
CA PRO A 78 -34.61 36.55 -1.22
C PRO A 78 -33.82 37.13 -2.39
N ALA A 79 -32.53 36.85 -2.49
CA ALA A 79 -31.63 37.36 -3.52
C ALA A 79 -31.06 36.26 -4.46
N GLU A 80 -31.51 35.01 -4.29
CA GLU A 80 -31.05 33.90 -5.11
C GLU A 80 -31.89 33.84 -6.40
N GLN A 81 -31.19 34.04 -7.53
CA GLN A 81 -31.78 33.76 -8.85
C GLN A 81 -31.27 32.39 -9.31
N PRO A 82 -32.21 31.46 -9.62
CA PRO A 82 -31.82 30.19 -10.25
C PRO A 82 -31.18 30.46 -11.62
N PRO A 83 -30.33 29.51 -12.11
CA PRO A 83 -29.72 29.62 -13.43
C PRO A 83 -30.77 29.82 -14.52
N GLU A 84 -30.49 30.70 -15.49
CA GLU A 84 -31.41 31.01 -16.61
C GLU A 84 -31.84 29.75 -17.36
N GLY A 85 -30.92 28.79 -17.57
CA GLY A 85 -31.24 27.51 -18.23
C GLY A 85 -32.29 26.70 -17.48
N MET A 86 -32.29 26.70 -16.13
CA MET A 86 -33.31 26.05 -15.33
C MET A 86 -34.67 26.77 -15.47
N ILE A 87 -34.65 28.09 -15.41
CA ILE A 87 -35.87 28.90 -15.55
C ILE A 87 -36.49 28.67 -16.94
N ALA A 88 -35.68 28.68 -17.99
CA ALA A 88 -36.13 28.41 -19.37
C ALA A 88 -36.72 26.99 -19.47
N PHE A 89 -36.03 25.97 -18.95
CA PHE A 89 -36.49 24.59 -18.99
C PHE A 89 -37.86 24.39 -18.30
N VAL A 90 -38.08 25.07 -17.17
CA VAL A 90 -39.37 24.99 -16.46
C VAL A 90 -40.44 25.84 -17.18
N ALA A 91 -40.09 26.99 -17.75
CA ALA A 91 -40.97 27.88 -18.50
C ALA A 91 -41.51 27.19 -19.77
N ASP A 92 -40.67 26.45 -20.48
CA ASP A 92 -41.05 25.69 -21.69
C ASP A 92 -42.12 24.64 -21.38
N GLN A 93 -42.02 23.91 -20.26
CA GLN A 93 -43.04 22.94 -19.83
C GLN A 93 -44.40 23.58 -19.51
N LEU A 94 -44.41 24.86 -19.14
CA LEU A 94 -45.62 25.61 -18.80
C LEU A 94 -46.17 26.45 -19.98
N ALA A 95 -45.46 26.51 -21.10
CA ALA A 95 -45.70 27.39 -22.23
C ALA A 95 -45.81 28.87 -21.80
N VAL A 96 -44.88 29.33 -20.92
CA VAL A 96 -44.82 30.69 -20.38
C VAL A 96 -43.46 31.31 -20.72
N PRO A 97 -43.36 32.59 -21.10
CA PRO A 97 -42.08 33.25 -21.33
C PRO A 97 -41.20 33.25 -20.05
N SER A 98 -39.92 32.84 -20.16
CA SER A 98 -38.99 32.82 -19.01
C SER A 98 -38.73 34.20 -18.41
N ALA A 99 -38.81 35.27 -19.22
CA ALA A 99 -38.60 36.66 -18.81
C ALA A 99 -39.53 37.13 -17.68
N VAL A 100 -40.74 36.54 -17.54
CA VAL A 100 -41.69 36.94 -16.46
C VAL A 100 -41.20 36.53 -15.06
N PHE A 101 -40.14 35.70 -14.95
CA PHE A 101 -39.62 35.25 -13.66
C PHE A 101 -38.96 36.39 -12.85
N GLY A 102 -38.39 37.39 -13.51
CA GLY A 102 -37.77 38.55 -12.84
C GLY A 102 -38.73 39.31 -11.91
N ASP A 103 -39.99 39.44 -12.30
CA ASP A 103 -41.02 40.10 -11.49
C ASP A 103 -41.46 39.26 -10.28
N TYR A 104 -41.39 37.93 -10.38
CA TYR A 104 -41.66 37.01 -9.27
C TYR A 104 -40.62 37.13 -8.16
N ALA A 105 -39.35 37.19 -8.50
CA ALA A 105 -38.27 37.27 -7.55
C ALA A 105 -38.31 38.50 -6.63
N GLN A 106 -38.96 39.59 -7.07
CA GLN A 106 -39.14 40.85 -6.33
C GLN A 106 -40.23 40.79 -5.25
N ARG A 107 -41.16 39.80 -5.28
CA ARG A 107 -42.33 39.69 -4.38
C ARG A 107 -42.10 38.72 -3.24
N ASP A 108 -41.58 39.21 -2.13
CA ASP A 108 -41.24 38.41 -0.96
C ASP A 108 -42.42 37.65 -0.34
N GLN A 109 -43.58 38.31 -0.17
CA GLN A 109 -44.72 37.67 0.48
C GLN A 109 -45.25 36.48 -0.32
N THR A 110 -45.52 36.67 -1.63
CA THR A 110 -45.99 35.60 -2.51
C THR A 110 -45.02 34.42 -2.57
N ARG A 111 -43.73 34.71 -2.58
CA ARG A 111 -42.71 33.68 -2.57
C ARG A 111 -42.74 32.83 -1.29
N ARG A 112 -42.92 33.45 -0.12
CA ARG A 112 -43.06 32.77 1.16
C ARG A 112 -44.34 31.92 1.25
N GLU A 113 -45.45 32.45 0.79
CA GLU A 113 -46.73 31.72 0.74
C GLU A 113 -46.62 30.48 -0.15
N HIS A 114 -46.02 30.62 -1.33
CA HIS A 114 -45.78 29.52 -2.24
C HIS A 114 -44.83 28.46 -1.62
N ALA A 115 -43.79 28.90 -0.94
CA ALA A 115 -42.86 27.98 -0.27
C ALA A 115 -43.55 27.14 0.81
N VAL A 116 -44.46 27.75 1.60
CA VAL A 116 -45.24 27.02 2.62
C VAL A 116 -46.22 26.03 1.99
N GLU A 117 -46.87 26.40 0.90
CA GLU A 117 -47.76 25.51 0.18
C GLU A 117 -47.03 24.31 -0.43
N LEU A 118 -45.88 24.58 -1.08
CA LEU A 118 -45.01 23.53 -1.64
C LEU A 118 -44.42 22.60 -0.58
N GLN A 119 -44.05 23.13 0.58
CA GLN A 119 -43.61 22.30 1.68
C GLN A 119 -44.70 21.31 2.13
N ARG A 120 -45.95 21.77 2.17
CA ARG A 120 -47.09 20.89 2.47
C ARG A 120 -47.30 19.85 1.38
N TYR A 121 -47.30 20.27 0.11
CA TYR A 121 -47.46 19.39 -1.04
C TYR A 121 -46.39 18.31 -1.09
N LEU A 122 -45.11 18.65 -0.87
CA LEU A 122 -43.99 17.71 -0.83
C LEU A 122 -43.83 16.98 0.52
N SER A 123 -44.73 17.29 1.48
CA SER A 123 -44.63 16.77 2.86
C SER A 123 -43.28 17.08 3.52
N LEU A 124 -42.67 18.23 3.19
CA LEU A 124 -41.44 18.69 3.77
C LEU A 124 -41.68 19.42 5.08
N ARG A 125 -40.86 19.13 6.08
CA ARG A 125 -40.88 19.86 7.35
C ARG A 125 -39.64 20.70 7.54
N SER A 126 -39.74 21.75 8.32
CA SER A 126 -38.61 22.62 8.62
C SER A 126 -37.54 21.93 9.43
N PHE A 127 -36.29 22.29 9.19
CA PHE A 127 -35.12 21.84 9.96
C PHE A 127 -35.18 22.32 11.41
N ARG A 128 -35.05 21.43 12.37
CA ARG A 128 -35.15 21.70 13.82
C ARG A 128 -33.91 21.22 14.57
N LEU A 129 -33.82 21.55 15.87
CA LEU A 129 -32.73 21.12 16.73
C LEU A 129 -32.58 19.58 16.77
N ALA A 130 -33.69 18.85 16.69
CA ALA A 130 -33.65 17.39 16.61
C ALA A 130 -32.90 16.89 15.36
N ASP A 131 -33.10 17.57 14.22
CA ASP A 131 -32.44 17.27 12.95
C ASP A 131 -30.95 17.64 13.00
N TRP A 132 -30.60 18.74 13.64
CA TRP A 132 -29.23 19.11 13.89
C TRP A 132 -28.49 18.01 14.69
N ARG A 133 -29.12 17.50 15.77
CA ARG A 133 -28.56 16.41 16.57
C ARG A 133 -28.46 15.10 15.78
N ALA A 134 -29.45 14.79 14.95
CA ALA A 134 -29.43 13.64 14.07
C ALA A 134 -28.31 13.74 13.01
N CYS A 135 -28.17 14.89 12.35
CA CYS A 135 -27.08 15.16 11.42
C CYS A 135 -25.70 15.03 12.08
N LEU A 136 -25.55 15.54 13.32
CA LEU A 136 -24.31 15.39 14.07
C LEU A 136 -23.97 13.92 14.35
N ARG A 137 -24.96 13.07 14.65
CA ARG A 137 -24.75 11.63 14.85
C ARG A 137 -24.37 10.95 13.55
N VAL A 138 -25.20 11.10 12.51
CA VAL A 138 -24.96 10.49 11.19
C VAL A 138 -23.64 10.95 10.60
N GLY A 139 -23.33 12.26 10.70
CA GLY A 139 -22.06 12.81 10.27
C GLY A 139 -20.87 12.25 11.07
N ALA A 140 -21.03 12.03 12.39
CA ALA A 140 -19.98 11.43 13.21
C ALA A 140 -19.76 9.93 12.89
N ASP A 141 -20.79 9.20 12.56
CA ASP A 141 -20.70 7.81 12.11
C ASP A 141 -19.99 7.71 10.74
N ALA A 142 -20.33 8.58 9.80
CA ALA A 142 -19.62 8.69 8.55
C ALA A 142 -18.14 9.11 8.77
N ALA A 143 -17.91 10.08 9.65
CA ALA A 143 -16.58 10.55 10.02
C ALA A 143 -15.77 9.51 10.80
N TRP A 144 -16.35 8.43 11.29
CA TRP A 144 -15.62 7.31 11.88
C TRP A 144 -14.73 6.60 10.87
N ALA A 145 -15.18 6.52 9.62
CA ALA A 145 -14.44 5.88 8.53
C ALA A 145 -13.51 6.83 7.78
N THR A 146 -13.84 8.14 7.72
CA THR A 146 -13.10 9.10 6.90
C THR A 146 -13.09 10.50 7.51
N ASP A 147 -12.01 11.26 7.24
CA ASP A 147 -11.94 12.70 7.56
C ASP A 147 -12.36 13.60 6.39
N ARG A 148 -12.66 13.01 5.23
CA ARG A 148 -13.08 13.79 4.06
C ARG A 148 -14.45 14.43 4.31
N GLY A 149 -14.58 15.71 3.97
CA GLY A 149 -15.80 16.46 4.23
C GLY A 149 -16.98 16.00 3.40
N GLU A 150 -16.75 15.68 2.14
CA GLU A 150 -17.81 15.32 1.19
C GLU A 150 -18.63 14.10 1.63
N PRO A 151 -18.07 12.93 1.97
CA PRO A 151 -18.85 11.78 2.46
C PRO A 151 -19.62 12.09 3.75
N ILE A 152 -19.08 12.95 4.62
CA ILE A 152 -19.75 13.36 5.86
C ILE A 152 -21.00 14.18 5.52
N VAL A 153 -20.90 15.15 4.61
CA VAL A 153 -22.02 15.98 4.19
C VAL A 153 -23.04 15.16 3.40
N GLN A 154 -22.59 14.27 2.50
CA GLN A 154 -23.47 13.37 1.75
C GLN A 154 -24.33 12.50 2.68
N ALA A 155 -23.74 11.93 3.73
CA ALA A 155 -24.49 11.14 4.71
C ALA A 155 -25.55 11.98 5.42
N MET A 156 -25.25 13.22 5.79
CA MET A 156 -26.24 14.15 6.40
C MET A 156 -27.34 14.53 5.41
N LEU A 157 -27.00 14.83 4.15
CA LEU A 157 -27.98 15.14 3.11
C LEU A 157 -28.92 13.96 2.83
N ALA A 158 -28.37 12.75 2.73
CA ALA A 158 -29.16 11.54 2.55
C ALA A 158 -30.14 11.33 3.72
N HIS A 159 -29.68 11.54 4.96
CA HIS A 159 -30.53 11.46 6.15
C HIS A 159 -31.66 12.48 6.13
N LEU A 160 -31.37 13.75 5.80
CA LEU A 160 -32.39 14.81 5.77
C LEU A 160 -33.43 14.56 4.67
N ARG A 161 -33.00 14.14 3.48
CA ARG A 161 -33.91 13.81 2.37
C ARG A 161 -34.82 12.63 2.71
N ALA A 162 -34.23 11.53 3.29
CA ALA A 162 -35.03 10.38 3.72
C ALA A 162 -36.10 10.73 4.76
N ASN A 163 -35.83 11.73 5.62
CA ASN A 163 -36.77 12.19 6.64
C ASN A 163 -37.63 13.38 6.19
N ARG A 164 -37.64 13.72 4.89
CA ARG A 164 -38.37 14.82 4.29
C ARG A 164 -38.18 16.16 5.02
N VAL A 165 -36.93 16.45 5.39
CA VAL A 165 -36.55 17.70 6.04
C VAL A 165 -36.02 18.67 5.00
N LEU A 166 -36.53 19.91 5.04
CA LEU A 166 -36.00 21.01 4.23
C LEU A 166 -34.53 21.22 4.57
N LEU A 167 -33.67 21.24 3.56
CA LEU A 167 -32.23 21.37 3.77
C LEU A 167 -31.90 22.75 4.34
N PRO A 168 -31.10 22.85 5.38
CA PRO A 168 -30.55 24.11 5.87
C PRO A 168 -29.48 24.62 4.91
N ALA A 169 -29.06 25.87 5.07
CA ALA A 169 -27.99 26.46 4.30
C ALA A 169 -26.70 25.58 4.37
N ALA A 170 -25.94 25.51 3.29
CA ALA A 170 -24.72 24.72 3.18
C ALA A 170 -23.75 24.99 4.33
N ALA A 171 -23.57 26.25 4.73
CA ALA A 171 -22.73 26.65 5.85
C ALA A 171 -23.16 26.03 7.20
N VAL A 172 -24.45 25.74 7.39
CA VAL A 172 -24.93 25.04 8.60
C VAL A 172 -24.51 23.59 8.56
N LEU A 173 -24.67 22.90 7.43
CA LEU A 173 -24.24 21.51 7.27
C LEU A 173 -22.73 21.39 7.43
N GLU A 174 -21.95 22.32 6.89
CA GLU A 174 -20.50 22.33 7.06
C GLU A 174 -20.10 22.49 8.53
N ARG A 175 -20.75 23.38 9.28
CA ARG A 175 -20.48 23.51 10.73
C ARG A 175 -20.82 22.24 11.50
N ILE A 176 -21.95 21.59 11.17
CA ILE A 176 -22.31 20.29 11.77
C ILE A 176 -21.28 19.23 11.41
N GLY A 177 -20.85 19.19 10.15
CA GLY A 177 -19.84 18.25 9.66
C GLY A 177 -18.47 18.43 10.30
N LEU A 178 -18.04 19.67 10.54
CA LEU A 178 -16.82 19.96 11.31
C LEU A 178 -16.93 19.42 12.75
N ALA A 179 -18.06 19.69 13.42
CA ALA A 179 -18.31 19.18 14.77
C ALA A 179 -18.36 17.64 14.80
N ALA A 180 -18.98 17.02 13.80
CA ALA A 180 -19.04 15.57 13.62
C ALA A 180 -17.65 14.96 13.44
N ARG A 181 -16.81 15.55 12.58
CA ARG A 181 -15.41 15.16 12.37
C ARG A 181 -14.58 15.25 13.66
N MET A 182 -14.71 16.36 14.39
CA MET A 182 -14.05 16.54 15.68
C MET A 182 -14.50 15.50 16.71
N ARG A 183 -15.80 15.21 16.78
CA ARG A 183 -16.36 14.17 17.67
C ARG A 183 -15.80 12.78 17.33
N ALA A 184 -15.77 12.42 16.05
CA ALA A 184 -15.19 11.16 15.58
C ALA A 184 -13.69 11.05 15.92
N ARG A 185 -12.90 12.12 15.72
CA ARG A 185 -11.48 12.16 16.10
C ARG A 185 -11.28 11.95 17.59
N LYS A 186 -12.02 12.69 18.44
CA LYS A 186 -11.96 12.50 19.90
C LYS A 186 -12.33 11.09 20.31
N LYS A 187 -13.38 10.51 19.72
CA LYS A 187 -13.76 9.11 19.95
C LYS A 187 -12.65 8.16 19.53
N THR A 188 -12.00 8.38 18.39
CA THR A 188 -10.87 7.57 17.91
C THR A 188 -9.71 7.57 18.90
N PHE A 189 -9.28 8.76 19.35
CA PHE A 189 -8.18 8.87 20.32
C PHE A 189 -8.53 8.21 21.65
N LYS A 190 -9.75 8.42 22.14
CA LYS A 190 -10.24 7.77 23.35
C LYS A 190 -10.27 6.23 23.20
N THR A 191 -10.73 5.72 22.06
CA THR A 191 -10.79 4.27 21.80
C THR A 191 -9.40 3.63 21.78
N LEU A 192 -8.42 4.32 21.16
CA LEU A 192 -7.03 3.85 21.09
C LEU A 192 -6.33 3.92 22.46
N ALA A 193 -6.60 4.95 23.24
CA ALA A 193 -6.03 5.11 24.57
C ALA A 193 -6.73 4.26 25.64
N ALA A 194 -7.99 3.83 25.39
CA ALA A 194 -8.75 3.02 26.33
C ALA A 194 -8.14 1.62 26.46
N GLY A 195 -7.90 1.21 27.68
CA GLY A 195 -7.32 -0.10 28.00
C GLY A 195 -5.79 -0.16 27.93
N LEU A 196 -5.11 0.96 27.66
CA LEU A 196 -3.67 1.06 27.95
C LEU A 196 -3.47 1.16 29.45
N SER A 197 -2.66 0.28 30.03
CA SER A 197 -2.17 0.41 31.39
C SER A 197 -1.24 1.64 31.52
N ASP A 198 -1.01 2.09 32.74
CA ASP A 198 -0.10 3.20 32.98
C ASP A 198 1.33 2.82 32.54
N SER A 199 1.77 1.59 32.78
CA SER A 199 3.04 1.07 32.30
C SER A 199 3.17 1.12 30.78
N GLU A 200 2.13 0.74 30.02
CA GLU A 200 2.14 0.84 28.54
C GLU A 200 2.19 2.30 28.06
N ARG A 201 1.54 3.20 28.77
CA ARG A 201 1.61 4.66 28.47
C ARG A 201 3.01 5.20 28.72
N ASP A 202 3.66 4.78 29.80
CA ASP A 202 5.02 5.16 30.13
C ASP A 202 6.01 4.63 29.10
N ILE A 203 5.86 3.37 28.67
CA ILE A 203 6.66 2.78 27.59
C ILE A 203 6.49 3.61 26.31
N LEU A 204 5.26 3.88 25.89
CA LEU A 204 4.98 4.66 24.67
C LEU A 204 5.56 6.09 24.75
N THR A 205 5.41 6.74 25.89
CA THR A 205 5.92 8.10 26.10
C THR A 205 7.46 8.09 26.17
N GLY A 206 8.05 7.07 26.80
CA GLY A 206 9.49 6.85 26.89
C GLY A 206 10.16 6.68 25.52
N LEU A 207 9.43 6.22 24.50
CA LEU A 207 9.96 6.16 23.12
C LEU A 207 10.38 7.53 22.57
N LEU A 208 9.79 8.62 23.07
CA LEU A 208 10.10 9.99 22.63
C LEU A 208 11.33 10.56 23.31
N ALA A 209 11.72 10.01 24.46
CA ALA A 209 12.89 10.47 25.19
C ALA A 209 14.18 10.18 24.41
N VAL A 210 15.17 11.07 24.55
CA VAL A 210 16.49 10.87 23.94
C VAL A 210 17.22 9.77 24.71
N ASP A 211 17.57 8.71 24.01
CA ASP A 211 18.40 7.63 24.54
C ASP A 211 19.87 8.08 24.55
N PRO A 212 20.56 8.04 25.69
CA PRO A 212 21.95 8.50 25.81
C PRO A 212 22.94 7.76 24.89
N GLU A 213 22.74 6.47 24.69
CA GLU A 213 23.61 5.65 23.86
C GLU A 213 23.38 5.91 22.36
N LEU A 214 22.13 6.04 21.96
CA LEU A 214 21.74 6.30 20.56
C LEU A 214 21.85 7.77 20.16
N ARG A 215 21.97 8.70 21.12
CA ARG A 215 21.93 10.17 20.94
C ARG A 215 20.70 10.66 20.18
N ARG A 216 19.63 9.86 20.17
CA ARG A 216 18.33 10.14 19.54
C ARG A 216 17.24 9.36 20.24
N SER A 217 15.98 9.69 20.01
CA SER A 217 14.88 8.94 20.62
C SER A 217 14.76 7.55 20.03
N ARG A 218 14.29 6.57 20.84
CA ARG A 218 13.98 5.22 20.38
C ARG A 218 12.95 5.22 19.25
N PHE A 219 11.99 6.14 19.32
CA PHE A 219 10.99 6.29 18.26
C PHE A 219 11.60 6.71 16.91
N ALA A 220 12.54 7.66 16.91
CA ALA A 220 13.26 8.03 15.70
C ALA A 220 14.13 6.89 15.20
N TRP A 221 14.83 6.19 16.09
CA TRP A 221 15.68 5.07 15.74
C TRP A 221 14.88 3.91 15.08
N LEU A 222 13.68 3.61 15.58
CA LEU A 222 12.82 2.56 15.01
C LEU A 222 12.34 2.86 13.59
N ARG A 223 12.23 4.13 13.20
CA ARG A 223 11.71 4.57 11.89
C ARG A 223 12.79 4.87 10.87
N ASP A 224 13.98 5.24 11.34
CA ASP A 224 15.09 5.66 10.48
C ASP A 224 16.07 4.50 10.29
N TYR A 225 15.95 3.81 9.17
CA TYR A 225 16.83 2.72 8.75
C TYR A 225 17.19 2.85 7.27
N SER A 226 18.39 2.37 6.93
CA SER A 226 18.87 2.39 5.54
C SER A 226 18.12 1.37 4.69
N GLU A 227 17.77 1.73 3.47
CA GLU A 227 17.18 0.83 2.46
C GLU A 227 18.24 0.11 1.60
N SER A 228 19.52 0.43 1.80
CA SER A 228 20.61 -0.21 1.05
C SER A 228 20.79 -1.66 1.46
N PRO A 229 20.83 -2.62 0.51
CA PRO A 229 20.95 -4.04 0.81
C PRO A 229 22.38 -4.37 1.28
N ALA A 230 22.57 -4.36 2.59
CA ALA A 230 23.85 -4.68 3.24
C ALA A 230 23.62 -5.60 4.46
N PRO A 231 24.54 -6.50 4.77
CA PRO A 231 24.44 -7.37 5.95
C PRO A 231 24.28 -6.62 7.26
N SER A 232 24.99 -5.50 7.43
CA SER A 232 24.89 -4.63 8.60
C SER A 232 23.49 -4.02 8.75
N ASN A 233 22.84 -3.68 7.64
CA ASN A 233 21.50 -3.09 7.64
C ASN A 233 20.44 -4.16 7.96
N ILE A 234 20.64 -5.42 7.54
CA ILE A 234 19.78 -6.54 7.94
C ILE A 234 19.87 -6.75 9.46
N VAL A 235 21.10 -6.77 10.02
CA VAL A 235 21.30 -6.86 11.48
C VAL A 235 20.61 -5.70 12.19
N ALA A 236 20.80 -4.49 11.71
CA ALA A 236 20.19 -3.29 12.29
C ALA A 236 18.64 -3.30 12.23
N LEU A 237 18.04 -3.92 11.20
CA LEU A 237 16.59 -4.14 11.14
C LEU A 237 16.12 -5.23 12.11
N LEU A 238 16.90 -6.31 12.25
CA LEU A 238 16.61 -7.37 13.23
C LEU A 238 16.65 -6.82 14.67
N ASP A 239 17.62 -5.95 15.00
CA ASP A 239 17.70 -5.29 16.30
C ASP A 239 16.45 -4.45 16.59
N ARG A 240 15.96 -3.71 15.56
CA ARG A 240 14.72 -2.92 15.68
C ARG A 240 13.49 -3.79 15.82
N LEU A 241 13.41 -4.87 15.07
CA LEU A 241 12.30 -5.82 15.13
C LEU A 241 12.21 -6.50 16.49
N GLU A 242 13.34 -6.92 17.03
CA GLU A 242 13.44 -7.51 18.37
C GLU A 242 13.00 -6.51 19.45
N TYR A 243 13.49 -5.27 19.36
CA TYR A 243 13.06 -4.20 20.26
C TYR A 243 11.56 -3.91 20.15
N ALA A 244 11.02 -3.82 18.92
CA ALA A 244 9.58 -3.57 18.70
C ALA A 244 8.70 -4.69 19.30
N ARG A 245 9.12 -5.94 19.17
CA ARG A 245 8.45 -7.09 19.84
C ARG A 245 8.54 -7.01 21.35
N GLY A 246 9.66 -6.54 21.86
CA GLY A 246 9.87 -6.33 23.30
C GLY A 246 8.94 -5.29 23.92
N LEU A 247 8.38 -4.36 23.13
CA LEU A 247 7.39 -3.38 23.61
C LEU A 247 6.08 -4.03 24.05
N ARG A 248 5.75 -5.22 23.54
CA ARG A 248 4.55 -5.99 23.88
C ARG A 248 3.23 -5.21 23.76
N ILE A 249 3.16 -4.27 22.83
CA ILE A 249 1.94 -3.51 22.54
C ILE A 249 1.03 -4.37 21.67
N ASP A 250 -0.17 -4.65 22.17
CA ASP A 250 -1.16 -5.49 21.47
C ASP A 250 -1.61 -4.82 20.14
N PRO A 251 -1.28 -5.40 18.96
CA PRO A 251 -1.69 -4.84 17.67
C PRO A 251 -3.22 -4.90 17.47
N ALA A 252 -3.95 -5.77 18.17
CA ALA A 252 -5.40 -5.86 18.08
C ALA A 252 -6.09 -4.58 18.55
N ARG A 253 -5.45 -3.77 19.40
CA ARG A 253 -5.98 -2.46 19.81
C ARG A 253 -6.18 -1.51 18.65
N ALA A 254 -5.24 -1.49 17.71
CA ALA A 254 -5.37 -0.69 16.51
C ALA A 254 -6.50 -1.18 15.58
N ALA A 255 -6.91 -2.43 15.70
CA ALA A 255 -8.04 -2.99 14.95
C ALA A 255 -9.42 -2.53 15.47
N ARG A 256 -9.49 -1.92 16.66
CA ARG A 256 -10.74 -1.37 17.24
C ARG A 256 -11.26 -0.13 16.53
N ILE A 257 -10.47 0.48 15.67
CA ILE A 257 -10.87 1.61 14.84
C ILE A 257 -10.97 1.19 13.37
N HIS A 258 -11.72 1.96 12.59
CA HIS A 258 -11.88 1.69 11.16
C HIS A 258 -10.53 1.66 10.44
N ALA A 259 -10.36 0.70 9.51
CA ALA A 259 -9.07 0.46 8.82
C ALA A 259 -8.53 1.71 8.11
N ALA A 260 -9.38 2.47 7.39
CA ALA A 260 -8.96 3.68 6.69
C ALA A 260 -8.49 4.78 7.65
N ARG A 261 -9.11 4.91 8.82
CA ARG A 261 -8.68 5.86 9.85
C ARG A 261 -7.37 5.41 10.50
N ARG A 262 -7.20 4.13 10.72
CA ARG A 262 -5.94 3.55 11.23
C ARG A 262 -4.79 3.82 10.26
N ALA A 263 -4.98 3.53 8.97
CA ALA A 263 -3.98 3.79 7.94
C ALA A 263 -3.56 5.26 7.95
N ARG A 264 -4.53 6.19 7.97
CA ARG A 264 -4.25 7.61 8.04
C ARG A 264 -3.46 8.03 9.27
N LEU A 265 -3.77 7.49 10.45
CA LEU A 265 -3.00 7.80 11.68
C LEU A 265 -1.58 7.21 11.63
N ILE A 266 -1.40 6.07 10.95
CA ILE A 266 -0.07 5.51 10.69
C ILE A 266 0.72 6.46 9.79
N ASP A 267 0.13 6.92 8.67
CA ASP A 267 0.78 7.84 7.74
C ASP A 267 1.09 9.19 8.39
N GLU A 268 0.11 9.76 9.13
CA GLU A 268 0.27 11.01 9.87
C GLU A 268 1.42 10.91 10.87
N GLY A 269 1.45 9.86 11.69
CA GLY A 269 2.52 9.64 12.67
C GLY A 269 3.87 9.31 12.04
N ALA A 270 3.90 8.74 10.83
CA ALA A 270 5.13 8.41 10.12
C ALA A 270 5.91 9.65 9.65
N ILE A 271 5.21 10.72 9.25
CA ILE A 271 5.82 11.97 8.77
C ILE A 271 6.12 12.97 9.89
N MET A 272 5.49 12.83 11.07
CA MET A 272 5.71 13.74 12.20
C MET A 272 7.11 13.58 12.78
N THR A 273 7.73 14.71 13.14
CA THR A 273 8.95 14.69 13.96
C THR A 273 8.64 14.26 15.40
N VAL A 274 9.65 13.78 16.11
CA VAL A 274 9.51 13.38 17.53
C VAL A 274 9.02 14.55 18.37
N GLN A 275 9.57 15.76 18.16
CA GLN A 275 9.16 16.96 18.88
C GLN A 275 7.69 17.29 18.59
N HIS A 276 7.26 17.25 17.33
CA HIS A 276 5.86 17.49 16.99
C HIS A 276 4.91 16.51 17.69
N ILE A 277 5.28 15.22 17.77
CA ILE A 277 4.47 14.24 18.50
C ILE A 277 4.47 14.56 20.01
N ALA A 278 5.60 14.98 20.58
CA ALA A 278 5.71 15.34 21.99
C ALA A 278 4.84 16.56 22.36
N ASP A 279 4.67 17.50 21.44
CA ASP A 279 3.88 18.72 21.62
C ASP A 279 2.36 18.52 21.41
N LEU A 280 1.93 17.34 20.94
CA LEU A 280 0.52 17.05 20.75
C LEU A 280 -0.22 16.97 22.09
N GLU A 281 -1.53 17.27 22.02
CA GLU A 281 -2.46 17.04 23.14
C GLU A 281 -2.35 15.55 23.59
N PRO A 282 -2.32 15.29 24.93
CA PRO A 282 -2.00 13.98 25.50
C PRO A 282 -2.79 12.82 24.90
N ALA A 283 -4.11 12.97 24.67
CA ALA A 283 -4.93 11.89 24.10
C ALA A 283 -4.56 11.60 22.64
N ARG A 284 -4.26 12.62 21.83
CA ARG A 284 -3.82 12.47 20.44
C ARG A 284 -2.42 11.86 20.38
N ARG A 285 -1.51 12.33 21.21
CA ARG A 285 -0.15 11.81 21.32
C ARG A 285 -0.15 10.32 21.63
N THR A 286 -0.86 9.91 22.70
CA THR A 286 -0.98 8.51 23.09
C THR A 286 -1.60 7.66 21.97
N ALA A 287 -2.65 8.16 21.31
CA ALA A 287 -3.29 7.43 20.20
C ALA A 287 -2.35 7.22 19.01
N ILE A 288 -1.59 8.24 18.63
CA ILE A 288 -0.61 8.14 17.53
C ILE A 288 0.50 7.16 17.90
N LEU A 289 1.07 7.27 19.10
CA LEU A 289 2.12 6.35 19.54
C LEU A 289 1.63 4.91 19.63
N ALA A 290 0.42 4.68 20.12
CA ALA A 290 -0.17 3.34 20.19
C ALA A 290 -0.36 2.71 18.80
N VAL A 291 -0.86 3.48 17.82
CA VAL A 291 -1.04 3.00 16.44
C VAL A 291 0.31 2.77 15.75
N GLN A 292 1.27 3.67 15.95
CA GLN A 292 2.63 3.52 15.43
C GLN A 292 3.28 2.25 15.99
N ALA A 293 3.27 2.08 17.32
CA ALA A 293 3.85 0.90 17.98
C ALA A 293 3.19 -0.41 17.52
N ALA A 294 1.85 -0.43 17.41
CA ALA A 294 1.12 -1.59 16.89
C ALA A 294 1.45 -1.95 15.44
N SER A 295 1.90 -0.99 14.64
CA SER A 295 2.30 -1.20 13.23
C SER A 295 3.78 -1.49 13.05
N LEU A 296 4.61 -1.20 14.05
CA LEU A 296 6.08 -1.32 13.94
C LEU A 296 6.54 -2.72 13.63
N GLU A 297 6.01 -3.73 14.30
CA GLU A 297 6.40 -5.12 14.07
C GLU A 297 6.16 -5.54 12.62
N THR A 298 4.97 -5.24 12.09
CA THR A 298 4.65 -5.56 10.68
C THR A 298 5.58 -4.82 9.72
N ARG A 299 5.76 -3.51 9.90
CA ARG A 299 6.59 -2.69 9.03
C ARG A 299 8.06 -3.10 9.06
N LEU A 300 8.61 -3.39 10.23
CA LEU A 300 10.00 -3.83 10.37
C LEU A 300 10.18 -5.26 9.85
N SER A 301 9.18 -6.13 10.00
CA SER A 301 9.17 -7.44 9.38
C SER A 301 9.22 -7.35 7.87
N ASP A 302 8.31 -6.57 7.27
CA ASP A 302 8.27 -6.37 5.82
C ASP A 302 9.58 -5.75 5.29
N ALA A 303 10.12 -4.75 6.00
CA ALA A 303 11.38 -4.12 5.63
C ALA A 303 12.56 -5.09 5.71
N THR A 304 12.60 -5.96 6.74
CA THR A 304 13.65 -6.95 6.92
C THR A 304 13.61 -8.01 5.82
N LEU A 305 12.41 -8.49 5.49
CA LEU A 305 12.19 -9.46 4.41
C LEU A 305 12.58 -8.87 3.04
N ALA A 306 12.10 -7.67 2.74
CA ALA A 306 12.44 -6.98 1.49
C ALA A 306 13.94 -6.71 1.36
N MET A 307 14.61 -6.34 2.45
CA MET A 307 16.06 -6.13 2.44
C MET A 307 16.83 -7.45 2.26
N PHE A 308 16.39 -8.52 2.91
CA PHE A 308 16.96 -9.84 2.72
C PHE A 308 16.84 -10.29 1.25
N GLU A 309 15.65 -10.16 0.66
CA GLU A 309 15.42 -10.48 -0.75
C GLU A 309 16.34 -9.68 -1.68
N LYS A 310 16.39 -8.36 -1.51
CA LYS A 310 17.28 -7.49 -2.30
C LYS A 310 18.76 -7.88 -2.14
N TYR A 311 19.17 -8.22 -0.91
CA TYR A 311 20.54 -8.64 -0.64
C TYR A 311 20.87 -9.97 -1.34
N MET A 312 19.98 -10.98 -1.22
CA MET A 312 20.15 -12.26 -1.90
C MET A 312 20.17 -12.10 -3.42
N GLY A 313 19.25 -11.33 -3.98
CA GLY A 313 19.25 -11.00 -5.42
C GLY A 313 20.56 -10.36 -5.89
N THR A 314 21.10 -9.43 -5.09
CA THR A 314 22.42 -8.81 -5.36
C THR A 314 23.55 -9.83 -5.28
N LEU A 315 23.51 -10.73 -4.32
CA LEU A 315 24.52 -11.78 -4.13
C LEU A 315 24.55 -12.71 -5.34
N PHE A 316 23.41 -13.24 -5.75
CA PHE A 316 23.31 -14.13 -6.91
C PHE A 316 23.66 -13.42 -8.22
N SER A 317 23.25 -12.15 -8.41
CA SER A 317 23.63 -11.37 -9.58
C SER A 317 25.14 -11.15 -9.67
N ARG A 318 25.79 -10.88 -8.54
CA ARG A 318 27.26 -10.76 -8.47
C ARG A 318 27.96 -12.09 -8.74
N ALA A 319 27.42 -13.19 -8.24
CA ALA A 319 27.95 -14.53 -8.52
C ALA A 319 27.89 -14.81 -10.03
N ARG A 320 26.71 -14.63 -10.64
CA ARG A 320 26.52 -14.81 -12.09
C ARG A 320 27.46 -13.93 -12.93
N ASN A 321 27.57 -12.65 -12.59
CA ASN A 321 28.47 -11.74 -13.31
C ASN A 321 29.95 -12.13 -13.14
N ARG A 322 30.33 -12.72 -12.03
CA ARG A 322 31.69 -13.20 -11.79
C ARG A 322 31.99 -14.43 -12.64
N ASP A 323 31.05 -15.38 -12.68
CA ASP A 323 31.17 -16.58 -13.51
C ASP A 323 31.21 -16.25 -14.99
N GLU A 324 30.37 -15.32 -15.43
CA GLU A 324 30.40 -14.79 -16.80
C GLU A 324 31.76 -14.16 -17.15
N ARG A 325 32.33 -13.33 -16.24
CA ARG A 325 33.65 -12.75 -16.45
C ARG A 325 34.75 -13.79 -16.49
N ARG A 326 34.69 -14.84 -15.66
CA ARG A 326 35.62 -15.98 -15.70
C ARG A 326 35.53 -16.69 -17.04
N PHE A 327 34.31 -16.97 -17.49
CA PHE A 327 34.05 -17.60 -18.80
C PHE A 327 34.60 -16.74 -19.94
N GLN A 328 34.35 -15.43 -19.94
CA GLN A 328 34.84 -14.50 -20.95
C GLN A 328 36.39 -14.40 -20.95
N ALA A 329 37.01 -14.46 -19.78
CA ALA A 329 38.47 -14.44 -19.67
C ALA A 329 39.12 -15.71 -20.29
N THR A 330 38.48 -16.87 -20.15
CA THR A 330 38.95 -18.15 -20.71
C THR A 330 38.61 -18.33 -22.20
N ARG A 331 37.73 -17.50 -22.75
CA ARG A 331 37.21 -17.62 -24.13
C ARG A 331 38.31 -17.67 -25.20
N ARG A 332 39.41 -16.87 -25.04
CA ARG A 332 40.53 -16.86 -25.99
C ARG A 332 41.34 -18.17 -25.90
N ASP A 333 41.48 -18.70 -24.74
CA ASP A 333 42.22 -19.95 -24.50
C ASP A 333 41.42 -21.14 -25.01
N VAL A 334 40.09 -21.12 -24.83
CA VAL A 334 39.17 -22.08 -25.45
C VAL A 334 39.28 -22.07 -26.97
N ALA A 335 39.27 -20.89 -27.56
CA ALA A 335 39.38 -20.76 -29.02
C ALA A 335 40.70 -21.31 -29.54
N ARG A 336 41.81 -21.04 -28.84
CA ARG A 336 43.15 -21.62 -29.15
C ARG A 336 43.15 -23.14 -29.04
N ALA A 337 42.57 -23.67 -27.94
CA ALA A 337 42.45 -25.09 -27.71
C ALA A 337 41.63 -25.80 -28.82
N LEU A 338 40.52 -25.23 -29.21
CA LEU A 338 39.68 -25.78 -30.28
C LEU A 338 40.36 -25.74 -31.65
N ILE A 339 41.11 -24.67 -31.96
CA ILE A 339 41.92 -24.57 -33.20
C ILE A 339 42.97 -25.67 -33.20
N LEU A 340 43.68 -25.85 -32.08
CA LEU A 340 44.70 -26.87 -31.97
C LEU A 340 44.12 -28.27 -32.07
N PHE A 341 43.01 -28.53 -31.39
CA PHE A 341 42.26 -29.80 -31.49
C PHE A 341 41.82 -30.11 -32.90
N ARG A 342 41.27 -29.13 -33.64
CA ARG A 342 40.91 -29.27 -35.05
C ARG A 342 42.13 -29.65 -35.91
N ARG A 343 43.27 -28.99 -35.70
CA ARG A 343 44.52 -29.26 -36.41
C ARG A 343 45.02 -30.66 -36.11
N THR A 344 44.98 -31.11 -34.86
CA THR A 344 45.33 -32.46 -34.44
C THR A 344 44.50 -33.54 -35.10
N ILE A 345 43.17 -33.34 -35.15
CA ILE A 345 42.29 -34.29 -35.88
C ILE A 345 42.61 -34.31 -37.37
N ALA A 346 42.86 -33.14 -37.99
CA ALA A 346 43.22 -33.08 -39.40
C ALA A 346 44.55 -33.78 -39.70
N ALA A 347 45.57 -33.59 -38.88
CA ALA A 347 46.86 -34.29 -38.99
C ALA A 347 46.73 -35.82 -38.84
N LEU A 348 45.95 -36.28 -37.87
CA LEU A 348 45.68 -37.72 -37.66
C LEU A 348 44.90 -38.33 -38.86
N ARG A 349 43.99 -37.61 -39.46
CA ARG A 349 43.28 -38.07 -40.67
C ARG A 349 44.21 -38.17 -41.86
N HIS A 350 45.06 -37.13 -42.07
CA HIS A 350 46.07 -37.14 -43.12
C HIS A 350 47.05 -38.30 -42.97
N ALA A 351 47.54 -38.53 -41.74
CA ALA A 351 48.42 -39.68 -41.44
C ALA A 351 47.75 -41.02 -41.80
N LYS A 352 46.47 -41.21 -41.46
CA LYS A 352 45.71 -42.40 -41.82
C LYS A 352 45.56 -42.60 -43.32
N GLU A 353 45.31 -41.52 -44.06
CA GLU A 353 45.18 -41.57 -45.52
C GLU A 353 46.51 -41.83 -46.21
N ALA A 354 47.63 -41.33 -45.66
CA ALA A 354 48.98 -41.49 -46.15
C ALA A 354 49.67 -42.81 -45.69
N GLY A 355 49.05 -43.55 -44.72
CA GLY A 355 49.67 -44.74 -44.14
C GLY A 355 50.88 -44.44 -43.22
N GLU A 356 50.99 -43.18 -42.73
CA GLU A 356 52.05 -42.71 -41.85
C GLU A 356 51.64 -42.93 -40.38
N ASP A 357 52.66 -42.96 -39.49
CA ASP A 357 52.42 -42.95 -38.05
C ASP A 357 51.80 -41.65 -37.59
N GLY A 358 50.59 -41.74 -37.03
CA GLY A 358 49.81 -40.58 -36.62
C GLY A 358 50.47 -39.71 -35.56
N VAL A 359 51.26 -40.36 -34.64
CA VAL A 359 52.01 -39.61 -33.59
C VAL A 359 53.16 -38.82 -34.20
N ALA A 360 53.89 -39.41 -35.17
CA ALA A 360 54.99 -38.74 -35.84
C ALA A 360 54.50 -37.56 -36.71
N VAL A 361 53.35 -37.68 -37.34
CA VAL A 361 52.73 -36.59 -38.09
C VAL A 361 52.27 -35.46 -37.18
N VAL A 362 51.65 -35.75 -36.03
CA VAL A 362 51.25 -34.73 -35.06
C VAL A 362 52.44 -34.01 -34.46
N GLU A 363 53.52 -34.74 -34.16
CA GLU A 363 54.74 -34.12 -33.67
C GLU A 363 55.37 -33.21 -34.70
N ARG A 364 55.39 -33.60 -35.97
CA ARG A 364 55.95 -32.84 -37.10
C ARG A 364 55.15 -31.58 -37.40
N GLU A 365 53.78 -31.64 -37.37
CA GLU A 365 52.90 -30.55 -37.83
C GLU A 365 52.47 -29.62 -36.69
N ILE A 366 52.45 -30.09 -35.44
CA ILE A 366 51.90 -29.35 -34.31
C ILE A 366 52.91 -29.24 -33.16
N GLY A 367 53.58 -30.35 -32.85
CA GLY A 367 54.50 -30.51 -31.70
C GLY A 367 53.78 -30.84 -30.41
N MET A 368 54.23 -31.92 -29.74
CA MET A 368 53.61 -32.39 -28.48
C MET A 368 53.65 -31.37 -27.36
N LYS A 369 54.68 -30.53 -27.30
CA LYS A 369 54.77 -29.43 -26.31
C LYS A 369 53.62 -28.44 -26.39
N GLN A 370 53.10 -28.20 -27.62
CA GLN A 370 51.93 -27.31 -27.77
C GLN A 370 50.65 -27.98 -27.27
N LEU A 371 50.49 -29.27 -27.50
CA LEU A 371 49.37 -30.05 -27.01
C LEU A 371 49.38 -30.17 -25.49
N ASP A 372 50.54 -30.48 -24.91
CA ASP A 372 50.74 -30.56 -23.45
C ASP A 372 50.41 -29.20 -22.77
N GLY A 373 50.79 -28.09 -23.42
CA GLY A 373 50.53 -26.75 -22.90
C GLY A 373 49.04 -26.38 -22.91
N VAL A 374 48.19 -27.02 -23.73
CA VAL A 374 46.76 -26.72 -23.83
C VAL A 374 45.91 -27.65 -22.94
N LEU A 375 46.39 -28.84 -22.58
CA LEU A 375 45.66 -29.77 -21.70
C LEU A 375 45.22 -29.15 -20.38
N PRO A 376 46.04 -28.39 -19.62
CA PRO A 376 45.60 -27.73 -18.39
C PRO A 376 44.53 -26.68 -18.64
N VAL A 377 44.60 -26.00 -19.78
CA VAL A 377 43.58 -24.99 -20.19
C VAL A 377 42.25 -25.65 -20.44
N ILE A 378 42.23 -26.79 -21.17
CA ILE A 378 41.02 -27.56 -21.42
C ILE A 378 40.39 -28.03 -20.12
N GLY A 379 41.24 -28.58 -19.20
CA GLY A 379 40.80 -29.00 -17.87
C GLY A 379 40.16 -27.84 -17.08
N ALA A 380 40.86 -26.70 -17.01
CA ALA A 380 40.36 -25.52 -16.32
C ALA A 380 39.02 -24.96 -16.90
N VAL A 381 38.83 -25.11 -18.21
CA VAL A 381 37.56 -24.69 -18.89
C VAL A 381 36.44 -25.66 -18.60
N ALA A 382 36.73 -26.96 -18.62
CA ALA A 382 35.77 -28.00 -18.26
C ALA A 382 35.30 -27.80 -16.79
N ASP A 383 36.22 -27.52 -15.88
CA ASP A 383 35.92 -27.23 -14.47
C ASP A 383 35.07 -25.99 -14.29
N VAL A 384 35.30 -24.94 -15.10
CA VAL A 384 34.46 -23.69 -15.05
C VAL A 384 33.05 -23.94 -15.63
N ALA A 385 32.94 -24.77 -16.68
CA ALA A 385 31.64 -25.05 -17.28
C ALA A 385 30.74 -25.88 -16.35
N ASP A 386 31.32 -26.63 -15.42
CA ASP A 386 30.62 -27.49 -14.46
C ASP A 386 30.40 -26.81 -13.09
N GLN A 387 30.90 -25.59 -12.90
CA GLN A 387 30.72 -24.84 -11.65
C GLN A 387 29.27 -24.31 -11.51
N ASP A 388 28.54 -24.87 -10.55
CA ASP A 388 27.26 -24.36 -10.12
C ASP A 388 27.42 -22.94 -9.55
N ILE A 389 26.52 -22.02 -9.94
CA ILE A 389 26.43 -20.65 -9.43
C ILE A 389 26.36 -20.60 -7.89
N LEU A 390 25.84 -21.66 -7.29
CA LEU A 390 25.78 -21.87 -5.84
C LEU A 390 27.17 -21.95 -5.21
N VAL A 391 28.16 -22.52 -5.89
CA VAL A 391 29.56 -22.59 -5.41
C VAL A 391 30.13 -21.18 -5.30
N THR A 392 29.97 -20.36 -6.34
CA THR A 392 30.41 -18.96 -6.33
C THR A 392 29.68 -18.12 -5.29
N ALA A 393 28.37 -18.36 -5.09
CA ALA A 393 27.58 -17.71 -4.04
C ALA A 393 28.06 -18.15 -2.64
N ALA A 394 28.41 -19.41 -2.46
CA ALA A 394 28.90 -19.96 -1.19
C ALA A 394 30.24 -19.34 -0.73
N GLU A 395 31.03 -18.76 -1.61
CA GLU A 395 32.23 -17.99 -1.23
C GLU A 395 31.89 -16.83 -0.25
N ARG A 396 30.63 -16.36 -0.26
CA ARG A 396 30.11 -15.35 0.66
C ARG A 396 29.48 -15.90 1.93
N TYR A 397 29.58 -17.19 2.19
CA TYR A 397 29.00 -17.84 3.36
C TYR A 397 29.38 -17.16 4.68
N ALA A 398 30.64 -16.75 4.83
CA ALA A 398 31.10 -16.04 6.02
C ALA A 398 30.31 -14.75 6.32
N VAL A 399 29.79 -14.11 5.29
CA VAL A 399 28.95 -12.90 5.43
C VAL A 399 27.50 -13.30 5.77
N LEU A 400 26.93 -14.29 5.09
CA LEU A 400 25.58 -14.79 5.36
C LEU A 400 25.46 -15.29 6.80
N ARG A 401 26.46 -15.99 7.31
CA ARG A 401 26.52 -16.53 8.67
C ARG A 401 26.32 -15.47 9.76
N ARG A 402 26.63 -14.18 9.49
CA ARG A 402 26.54 -13.11 10.49
C ARG A 402 25.10 -12.77 10.87
N PHE A 403 24.14 -12.95 9.97
CA PHE A 403 22.75 -12.55 10.19
C PHE A 403 21.73 -13.67 9.97
N SER A 404 22.04 -14.70 9.15
CA SER A 404 21.10 -15.76 8.81
C SER A 404 20.51 -16.50 10.01
N PRO A 405 21.26 -16.86 11.06
CA PRO A 405 20.68 -17.50 12.23
C PRO A 405 19.61 -16.65 12.90
N ARG A 406 19.91 -15.36 13.13
CA ARG A 406 18.95 -14.42 13.72
C ARG A 406 17.75 -14.18 12.80
N PHE A 407 17.98 -14.08 11.48
CA PHE A 407 16.91 -13.93 10.49
C PHE A 407 15.98 -15.14 10.51
N LEU A 408 16.54 -16.36 10.46
CA LEU A 408 15.75 -17.58 10.51
C LEU A 408 14.97 -17.72 11.82
N ALA A 409 15.55 -17.31 12.96
CA ALA A 409 14.88 -17.31 14.25
C ALA A 409 13.78 -16.25 14.38
N ALA A 410 13.93 -15.13 13.66
CA ALA A 410 13.00 -14.00 13.77
C ALA A 410 11.65 -14.22 13.08
N PHE A 411 11.56 -15.16 12.12
CA PHE A 411 10.34 -15.38 11.32
C PHE A 411 9.81 -16.80 11.48
N ASP A 412 8.48 -16.95 11.52
CA ASP A 412 7.81 -18.26 11.49
C ASP A 412 7.49 -18.61 10.03
N PHE A 413 8.30 -19.49 9.44
CA PHE A 413 8.13 -19.93 8.06
C PHE A 413 7.08 -21.03 8.01
N ARG A 414 6.12 -20.92 7.08
CA ARG A 414 5.07 -21.90 6.84
C ARG A 414 4.94 -22.15 5.35
N SER A 415 4.59 -23.37 4.99
CA SER A 415 4.31 -23.75 3.61
C SER A 415 2.89 -24.29 3.47
N ASN A 416 2.27 -24.01 2.32
CA ASN A 416 0.99 -24.60 1.93
C ASN A 416 1.16 -25.96 1.21
N THR A 417 2.42 -26.32 0.91
CA THR A 417 2.75 -27.57 0.22
C THR A 417 3.09 -28.64 1.25
N PRO A 418 2.41 -29.79 1.24
CA PRO A 418 2.78 -30.91 2.10
C PRO A 418 4.20 -31.38 1.76
N ASN A 419 5.01 -31.65 2.77
CA ASN A 419 6.39 -32.09 2.63
C ASN A 419 7.31 -31.11 1.87
N ASP A 420 7.13 -29.80 2.09
CA ASP A 420 7.98 -28.77 1.49
C ASP A 420 9.43 -28.93 1.96
N GLN A 421 10.30 -29.24 0.99
CA GLN A 421 11.72 -29.47 1.23
C GLN A 421 12.47 -28.21 1.68
N VAL A 422 12.02 -27.03 1.22
CA VAL A 422 12.61 -25.74 1.62
C VAL A 422 12.30 -25.46 3.09
N LEU A 423 11.04 -25.69 3.51
CA LEU A 423 10.67 -25.55 4.92
C LEU A 423 11.44 -26.54 5.80
N ALA A 424 11.57 -27.79 5.36
CA ALA A 424 12.36 -28.80 6.06
C ALA A 424 13.85 -28.39 6.18
N ALA A 425 14.42 -27.78 5.14
CA ALA A 425 15.78 -27.24 5.18
C ALA A 425 15.92 -26.07 6.18
N VAL A 426 14.93 -25.16 6.21
CA VAL A 426 14.90 -24.05 7.18
C VAL A 426 14.85 -24.59 8.62
N GLU A 427 14.00 -25.59 8.88
CA GLU A 427 13.89 -26.19 10.22
C GLU A 427 15.18 -26.93 10.62
N LEU A 428 15.85 -27.61 9.69
CA LEU A 428 17.16 -28.21 9.94
C LEU A 428 18.21 -27.17 10.30
N LEU A 429 18.27 -26.05 9.56
CA LEU A 429 19.20 -24.95 9.84
C LEU A 429 18.96 -24.34 11.22
N ARG A 430 17.67 -24.15 11.60
CA ARG A 430 17.29 -23.68 12.92
C ARG A 430 17.70 -24.65 14.04
N ALA A 431 17.46 -25.93 13.84
CA ALA A 431 17.84 -26.97 14.81
C ALA A 431 19.37 -26.99 14.99
N THR A 432 20.11 -26.97 13.88
CA THR A 432 21.57 -26.97 13.87
C THR A 432 22.17 -25.77 14.59
N ASP A 433 21.58 -24.58 14.39
CA ASP A 433 22.01 -23.36 15.09
C ASP A 433 21.72 -23.44 16.60
N ARG A 434 20.50 -23.90 16.96
CA ARG A 434 20.09 -24.08 18.36
C ARG A 434 20.96 -25.05 19.12
N ASP A 435 21.36 -26.13 18.47
CA ASP A 435 22.21 -27.17 19.04
C ASP A 435 23.73 -26.78 19.04
N GLY A 436 24.08 -25.62 18.50
CA GLY A 436 25.43 -25.11 18.37
C GLY A 436 26.30 -25.95 17.42
N THR A 437 25.71 -26.83 16.63
CA THR A 437 26.40 -27.69 15.68
C THR A 437 26.81 -26.90 14.46
N ARG A 438 28.11 -26.87 14.15
CA ARG A 438 28.60 -26.06 13.00
C ARG A 438 28.71 -26.85 11.70
N VAL A 439 28.38 -28.13 11.73
CA VAL A 439 28.51 -29.04 10.58
C VAL A 439 27.15 -29.64 10.29
N LEU A 440 26.64 -29.42 9.09
CA LEU A 440 25.45 -30.11 8.60
C LEU A 440 25.73 -31.62 8.49
N PRO A 441 24.71 -32.48 8.66
CA PRO A 441 24.87 -33.93 8.45
C PRO A 441 25.46 -34.19 7.05
N LYS A 442 26.43 -35.07 6.94
CA LYS A 442 27.07 -35.45 5.66
C LYS A 442 26.07 -36.00 4.64
N ARG A 443 24.91 -36.45 5.10
CA ARG A 443 23.75 -36.82 4.28
C ARG A 443 22.55 -36.09 4.86
N PRO A 444 22.11 -34.95 4.27
CA PRO A 444 20.81 -34.44 4.60
C PRO A 444 19.78 -35.55 4.36
N PRO A 445 18.72 -35.63 5.16
CA PRO A 445 17.64 -36.60 4.92
C PRO A 445 17.28 -36.59 3.44
N SER A 446 17.02 -37.75 2.85
CA SER A 446 16.69 -37.91 1.42
C SER A 446 15.49 -37.06 0.97
N SER A 447 14.70 -36.54 1.93
CA SER A 447 13.61 -35.58 1.75
C SER A 447 14.07 -34.15 1.39
N PHE A 448 15.35 -33.82 1.54
CA PHE A 448 15.87 -32.47 1.28
C PHE A 448 16.26 -32.18 -0.17
N LEU A 449 16.49 -33.25 -0.93
CA LEU A 449 16.91 -33.10 -2.31
C LEU A 449 15.76 -33.52 -3.23
N PRO A 450 15.40 -32.70 -4.24
CA PRO A 450 14.53 -33.19 -5.29
C PRO A 450 15.03 -34.56 -5.76
N PRO A 451 14.17 -35.47 -6.19
CA PRO A 451 14.55 -36.77 -6.73
C PRO A 451 15.64 -36.69 -7.83
N GLN A 452 15.72 -35.54 -8.49
CA GLN A 452 16.71 -35.19 -9.52
C GLN A 452 18.10 -34.85 -8.96
N TRP A 453 18.21 -34.51 -7.66
CA TRP A 453 19.47 -34.16 -6.99
C TRP A 453 20.02 -35.31 -6.14
N GLY A 454 19.63 -36.52 -6.47
CA GLY A 454 20.13 -37.71 -5.79
C GLY A 454 21.67 -37.71 -5.74
N CYS A 455 22.25 -37.49 -4.55
CA CYS A 455 23.66 -37.62 -4.33
C CYS A 455 24.09 -39.04 -4.66
N LYS A 456 24.71 -39.25 -5.82
CA LYS A 456 25.54 -40.42 -6.04
C LYS A 456 26.74 -40.28 -5.11
N PRO A 457 27.15 -41.32 -4.40
CA PRO A 457 28.37 -41.28 -3.57
C PRO A 457 29.57 -40.90 -4.43
N PRO A 458 30.55 -40.15 -3.89
CA PRO A 458 31.75 -39.79 -4.62
C PRO A 458 32.55 -41.07 -4.93
N GLY A 459 32.55 -41.47 -6.19
CA GLY A 459 33.23 -42.69 -6.59
C GLY A 459 33.22 -43.01 -8.07
N ARG A 460 32.53 -42.28 -8.91
CA ARG A 460 32.66 -42.38 -10.38
C ARG A 460 32.24 -41.11 -11.07
N PRO A 461 33.09 -40.49 -11.92
CA PRO A 461 32.75 -39.35 -12.74
C PRO A 461 32.05 -39.83 -14.03
N GLU A 462 30.77 -40.11 -14.00
CA GLU A 462 30.01 -40.31 -15.21
C GLU A 462 28.60 -39.76 -15.03
N GLU A 463 28.29 -38.75 -15.84
CA GLU A 463 26.98 -38.27 -16.23
C GLU A 463 26.14 -37.51 -15.16
N PHE A 464 26.46 -36.25 -14.95
CA PHE A 464 25.48 -35.25 -14.52
C PHE A 464 24.95 -34.46 -15.72
N HIS A 465 23.83 -34.90 -16.28
CA HIS A 465 22.99 -34.04 -17.12
C HIS A 465 22.03 -33.28 -16.19
N LEU A 466 22.43 -32.08 -15.80
CA LEU A 466 21.52 -31.09 -15.22
C LEU A 466 20.71 -30.47 -16.37
N GLN A 467 19.50 -30.94 -16.57
CA GLN A 467 18.51 -30.11 -17.26
C GLN A 467 18.06 -29.01 -16.28
N PRO A 468 18.12 -27.72 -16.67
CA PRO A 468 17.57 -26.66 -15.84
C PRO A 468 16.06 -26.89 -15.69
N PRO A 469 15.49 -26.68 -14.49
CA PRO A 469 14.06 -26.75 -14.28
C PRO A 469 13.35 -25.73 -15.20
N THR A 470 12.44 -26.21 -16.01
CA THR A 470 11.69 -25.44 -17.00
C THR A 470 10.56 -24.59 -16.39
N GLU A 471 10.40 -24.59 -15.08
CA GLU A 471 9.41 -23.73 -14.41
C GLU A 471 9.97 -23.15 -13.10
N PRO A 472 9.73 -21.84 -12.82
CA PRO A 472 10.12 -21.24 -11.55
C PRO A 472 9.10 -21.66 -10.47
N CYS A 473 9.36 -22.76 -9.79
CA CYS A 473 8.61 -23.14 -8.60
C CYS A 473 9.25 -22.53 -7.37
N VAL A 474 8.97 -21.26 -7.06
CA VAL A 474 9.12 -20.75 -5.70
C VAL A 474 8.06 -19.71 -5.43
N ASN A 475 6.89 -20.16 -5.00
CA ASN A 475 6.00 -19.34 -4.20
C ASN A 475 6.31 -19.61 -2.73
N LEU A 476 7.38 -19.02 -2.22
CA LEU A 476 7.65 -18.97 -0.80
C LEU A 476 6.74 -17.90 -0.19
N SER A 477 5.54 -18.29 0.26
CA SER A 477 4.67 -17.40 1.00
C SER A 477 5.22 -17.28 2.43
N ILE A 478 5.93 -16.18 2.70
CA ILE A 478 6.40 -15.86 4.05
C ILE A 478 5.23 -15.23 4.80
N TYR A 479 4.59 -16.00 5.68
CA TYR A 479 3.56 -15.51 6.57
C TYR A 479 4.20 -15.08 7.90
N THR A 480 4.11 -13.81 8.24
CA THR A 480 4.32 -13.37 9.61
C THR A 480 3.14 -13.88 10.44
N ALA A 481 3.40 -14.63 11.50
CA ALA A 481 2.37 -15.11 12.41
C ALA A 481 1.57 -13.92 12.97
N ARG A 482 0.36 -13.71 12.47
CA ARG A 482 -0.64 -12.89 13.14
C ARG A 482 -1.47 -13.79 14.06
N PRO A 483 -1.78 -13.34 15.27
CA PRO A 483 -2.80 -14.03 16.06
C PRO A 483 -4.10 -14.06 15.27
N SER A 484 -4.72 -15.23 15.29
CA SER A 484 -5.98 -15.57 14.66
C SER A 484 -7.07 -14.53 14.88
N HIS A 485 -7.37 -13.69 13.92
CA HIS A 485 -8.67 -13.02 13.69
C HIS A 485 -8.53 -12.06 12.51
N LEU A 486 -8.62 -12.61 11.28
CA LEU A 486 -9.03 -11.84 10.12
C LEU A 486 -9.99 -12.69 9.29
N PRO A 487 -11.18 -12.18 8.93
CA PRO A 487 -12.13 -12.90 8.11
C PRO A 487 -11.59 -13.09 6.70
N ALA A 488 -11.86 -14.26 6.15
CA ALA A 488 -11.61 -14.65 4.79
C ALA A 488 -12.38 -13.72 3.81
N ILE A 489 -11.68 -12.76 3.21
CA ILE A 489 -12.09 -12.10 1.96
C ILE A 489 -10.82 -11.74 1.22
N LEU A 490 -10.45 -12.59 0.32
CA LEU A 490 -9.79 -12.36 -0.97
C LEU A 490 -9.35 -13.74 -1.51
N ARG A 491 -10.30 -14.37 -2.21
CA ARG A 491 -10.01 -15.36 -3.24
C ARG A 491 -9.73 -14.62 -4.53
#